data_4877adb3c16360ec32533dd48cc5b75a
#
_entry.id   4877adb3c16360ec32533dd48cc5b75a
#
_cell.length_a   1.000
_cell.length_b   1.000
_cell.length_c   1.000
_cell.angle_alpha   90.00
_cell.angle_beta   90.00
_cell.angle_gamma   90.00
#
_symmetry.space_group_name_H-M   'P 1'
#
loop_
_entity.id
_entity.type
_entity.pdbx_description
1 polymer ?
#
loop_
_entity_poly.entity_id
_entity_poly.type
_entity_poly.pdbx_seq_one_letter_code
_entity_poly.pdbx_strand_id
1 'polypeptide(L)'
;MTRSLTAGVIAELATNKLNPVELIYLGISTGTYYTDHYKNLTFDGNTYTASSLFLGSSEVQENADVAVNTLSLKFSGADLTIISLLLNNNYMNKPAKVYRGFLNDSQELIADPFLLFDGRISSFTLEENETTSSVNVIIASHWADFEKTSGRRTAENSQKIYFPNDKGMEFASKTAQRIKWGSA
;
A
#
# COMPACT_ATOMS: atom_id res chain seq x y z
N MET A 1 -14.10 11.93 -11.30
CA MET A 1 -14.63 11.92 -9.91
C MET A 1 -14.52 13.32 -9.35
N THR A 2 -15.61 13.92 -8.90
CA THR A 2 -15.57 15.16 -8.13
C THR A 2 -15.11 14.84 -6.73
N ARG A 3 -13.91 15.26 -6.35
CA ARG A 3 -13.47 15.21 -4.96
C ARG A 3 -14.24 16.29 -4.19
N SER A 4 -15.00 15.88 -3.18
CA SER A 4 -15.70 16.82 -2.29
C SER A 4 -14.66 17.49 -1.40
N LEU A 5 -14.16 18.65 -1.79
CA LEU A 5 -13.30 19.47 -0.95
C LEU A 5 -14.15 20.22 0.06
N THR A 6 -13.68 20.31 1.30
CA THR A 6 -14.35 21.08 2.35
C THR A 6 -14.18 22.58 2.14
N ALA A 7 -15.06 23.36 2.77
CA ALA A 7 -15.01 24.83 2.66
C ALA A 7 -13.67 25.40 3.13
N GLY A 8 -13.02 24.80 4.15
CA GLY A 8 -11.72 25.20 4.64
C GLY A 8 -10.62 25.02 3.61
N VAL A 9 -10.59 23.86 2.94
CA VAL A 9 -9.62 23.57 1.87
C VAL A 9 -9.86 24.50 0.66
N ILE A 10 -11.12 24.75 0.28
CA ILE A 10 -11.45 25.68 -0.82
C ILE A 10 -10.98 27.09 -0.48
N ALA A 11 -11.19 27.55 0.75
CA ALA A 11 -10.73 28.85 1.20
C ALA A 11 -9.20 28.98 1.13
N GLU A 12 -8.46 27.94 1.55
CA GLU A 12 -7.00 27.94 1.48
C GLU A 12 -6.50 27.93 0.04
N LEU A 13 -7.10 27.13 -0.83
CA LEU A 13 -6.77 27.12 -2.26
C LEU A 13 -6.98 28.50 -2.95
N ALA A 14 -7.90 29.32 -2.41
CA ALA A 14 -8.16 30.67 -2.92
C ALA A 14 -7.12 31.71 -2.48
N THR A 15 -6.30 31.41 -1.45
CA THR A 15 -5.33 32.39 -0.90
C THR A 15 -4.05 32.55 -1.72
N ASN A 16 -3.82 31.71 -2.74
CA ASN A 16 -2.56 31.62 -3.50
C ASN A 16 -1.30 31.31 -2.63
N LYS A 17 -1.50 30.95 -1.37
CA LYS A 17 -0.45 30.48 -0.46
C LYS A 17 -0.76 29.02 -0.14
N LEU A 18 -0.16 28.10 -0.89
CA LEU A 18 -0.38 26.68 -0.66
C LEU A 18 0.74 26.14 0.22
N ASN A 19 0.36 25.59 1.36
CA ASN A 19 1.24 24.89 2.28
C ASN A 19 0.79 23.41 2.35
N PRO A 20 1.04 22.61 1.32
CA PRO A 20 0.60 21.22 1.29
C PRO A 20 1.42 20.38 2.26
N VAL A 21 0.79 19.37 2.83
CA VAL A 21 1.43 18.38 3.69
C VAL A 21 0.93 16.98 3.32
N GLU A 22 1.81 16.00 3.37
CA GLU A 22 1.47 14.61 3.15
C GLU A 22 1.38 13.85 4.48
N LEU A 23 0.32 13.07 4.61
CA LEU A 23 0.08 12.18 5.73
C LEU A 23 0.03 10.75 5.20
N ILE A 24 0.94 9.91 5.67
CA ILE A 24 1.16 8.57 5.14
C ILE A 24 0.84 7.55 6.22
N TYR A 25 -0.02 6.62 5.89
CA TYR A 25 -0.32 5.45 6.70
C TYR A 25 0.18 4.19 6.01
N LEU A 26 0.96 3.38 6.73
CA LEU A 26 1.38 2.04 6.32
C LEU A 26 0.85 1.04 7.34
N GLY A 27 0.02 0.10 6.91
CA GLY A 27 -0.58 -0.92 7.75
C GLY A 27 0.36 -2.08 8.11
N ILE A 28 1.64 -1.79 8.34
CA ILE A 28 2.65 -2.76 8.74
C ILE A 28 2.66 -2.88 10.26
N SER A 29 2.72 -4.09 10.80
CA SER A 29 2.61 -4.36 12.24
C SER A 29 1.32 -3.79 12.84
N THR A 30 1.39 -2.87 13.77
CA THR A 30 0.25 -2.17 14.40
C THR A 30 -0.24 -0.95 13.60
N GLY A 31 0.38 -0.67 12.44
CA GLY A 31 0.18 0.56 11.68
C GLY A 31 1.21 1.63 12.04
N THR A 32 1.77 2.26 11.03
CA THR A 32 2.75 3.33 11.17
C THR A 32 2.29 4.56 10.41
N TYR A 33 2.52 5.73 10.98
CA TYR A 33 2.02 7.01 10.51
C TYR A 33 3.19 7.99 10.35
N TYR A 34 3.38 8.53 9.16
CA TYR A 34 4.45 9.45 8.83
C TYR A 34 3.91 10.73 8.20
N THR A 35 4.62 11.82 8.37
CA THR A 35 4.34 13.09 7.68
C THR A 35 5.66 13.71 7.20
N ASP A 36 5.58 14.48 6.12
CA ASP A 36 6.67 15.31 5.59
C ASP A 36 6.84 16.62 6.37
N HIS A 37 5.93 16.92 7.30
CA HIS A 37 5.99 18.10 8.12
C HIS A 37 7.06 17.98 9.23
N TYR A 38 7.60 19.10 9.71
CA TYR A 38 8.60 19.14 10.78
C TYR A 38 8.04 18.93 12.20
N LYS A 39 6.71 18.96 12.37
CA LYS A 39 5.98 18.67 13.61
C LYS A 39 5.03 17.51 13.43
N ASN A 40 4.77 16.80 14.51
CA ASN A 40 3.72 15.78 14.52
C ASN A 40 2.36 16.41 14.26
N LEU A 41 1.58 15.77 13.40
CA LEU A 41 0.22 16.18 13.06
C LEU A 41 -0.76 15.12 13.51
N THR A 42 -1.94 15.54 13.96
CA THR A 42 -3.00 14.61 14.37
C THR A 42 -4.13 14.68 13.36
N PHE A 43 -4.51 13.52 12.83
CA PHE A 43 -5.63 13.38 11.92
C PHE A 43 -6.35 12.06 12.19
N ASP A 44 -7.69 12.08 12.23
CA ASP A 44 -8.56 10.91 12.46
C ASP A 44 -8.14 10.09 13.71
N GLY A 45 -7.81 10.79 14.80
CA GLY A 45 -7.40 10.18 16.07
C GLY A 45 -6.01 9.56 16.07
N ASN A 46 -5.27 9.62 14.97
CA ASN A 46 -3.91 9.09 14.84
C ASN A 46 -2.89 10.22 14.79
N THR A 47 -1.72 9.99 15.40
CA THR A 47 -0.59 10.93 15.34
C THR A 47 0.36 10.53 14.23
N TYR A 48 0.48 11.38 13.23
CA TYR A 48 1.46 11.27 12.15
C TYR A 48 2.77 11.85 12.62
N THR A 49 3.77 10.99 12.70
CA THR A 49 5.08 11.35 13.25
C THR A 49 5.89 12.15 12.23
N ALA A 50 6.35 13.30 12.64
CA ALA A 50 7.34 14.09 11.93
C ALA A 50 8.66 13.33 11.94
N SER A 51 8.96 12.68 10.85
CA SER A 51 10.15 11.87 10.71
C SER A 51 10.95 12.40 9.53
N SER A 52 12.23 12.71 9.77
CA SER A 52 13.17 12.97 8.68
C SER A 52 13.41 11.75 7.78
N LEU A 53 12.75 10.64 8.09
CA LEU A 53 12.84 9.39 7.31
C LEU A 53 12.06 9.47 6.01
N PHE A 54 10.93 10.17 5.96
CA PHE A 54 10.17 10.33 4.74
C PHE A 54 10.77 11.42 3.85
N LEU A 55 11.17 11.04 2.64
CA LEU A 55 11.83 11.94 1.68
C LEU A 55 10.88 12.49 0.62
N GLY A 56 9.75 11.84 0.39
CA GLY A 56 8.75 12.27 -0.58
C GLY A 56 8.01 11.11 -1.24
N SER A 57 6.98 11.47 -1.99
CA SER A 57 6.20 10.56 -2.83
C SER A 57 6.47 10.82 -4.31
N SER A 58 6.27 9.80 -5.15
CA SER A 58 6.23 10.02 -6.60
C SER A 58 4.96 10.79 -6.98
N GLU A 59 4.94 11.27 -8.22
CA GLU A 59 3.73 11.86 -8.78
C GLU A 59 2.58 10.85 -8.82
N VAL A 60 1.38 11.28 -8.45
CA VAL A 60 0.17 10.48 -8.55
C VAL A 60 -0.46 10.74 -9.92
N GLN A 61 -0.49 9.70 -10.75
CA GLN A 61 -1.14 9.76 -12.05
C GLN A 61 -2.56 9.18 -11.95
N GLU A 62 -3.54 9.95 -12.39
CA GLU A 62 -4.93 9.51 -12.49
C GLU A 62 -5.32 9.40 -13.96
N ASN A 63 -5.62 8.19 -14.39
CA ASN A 63 -6.10 7.92 -15.75
C ASN A 63 -7.58 7.53 -15.70
N ALA A 64 -8.30 7.83 -16.78
CA ALA A 64 -9.69 7.42 -16.93
C ALA A 64 -9.84 5.90 -17.18
N ASP A 65 -8.77 5.25 -17.58
CA ASP A 65 -8.73 3.82 -17.85
C ASP A 65 -8.64 3.00 -16.56
N VAL A 66 -9.23 1.80 -16.59
CA VAL A 66 -9.11 0.82 -15.52
C VAL A 66 -7.71 0.18 -15.61
N ALA A 67 -6.75 0.80 -14.94
CA ALA A 67 -5.36 0.35 -14.92
C ALA A 67 -4.83 0.28 -13.49
N VAL A 68 -3.82 -0.55 -13.28
CA VAL A 68 -3.10 -0.59 -12.00
C VAL A 68 -2.19 0.63 -11.91
N ASN A 69 -2.57 1.58 -11.07
CA ASN A 69 -1.72 2.72 -10.76
C ASN A 69 -0.83 2.37 -9.56
N THR A 70 0.39 2.85 -9.60
CA THR A 70 1.36 2.68 -8.52
C THR A 70 1.84 4.03 -8.00
N LEU A 71 2.09 4.07 -6.70
CA LEU A 71 2.71 5.22 -6.03
C LEU A 71 3.97 4.72 -5.32
N SER A 72 5.09 5.42 -5.51
CA SER A 72 6.33 5.14 -4.81
C SER A 72 6.52 6.15 -3.67
N LEU A 73 6.76 5.63 -2.48
CA LEU A 73 7.12 6.41 -1.29
C LEU A 73 8.59 6.20 -1.01
N LYS A 74 9.34 7.29 -0.96
CA LYS A 74 10.77 7.27 -0.70
C LYS A 74 11.06 7.62 0.75
N PHE A 75 11.82 6.74 1.41
CA PHE A 75 12.28 6.91 2.78
C PHE A 75 13.81 6.91 2.83
N SER A 76 14.36 7.60 3.83
CA SER A 76 15.78 7.53 4.15
C SER A 76 16.11 6.18 4.79
N GLY A 77 17.15 5.52 4.31
CA GLY A 77 17.72 4.33 4.93
C GLY A 77 18.78 4.62 5.99
N ALA A 78 19.05 5.90 6.27
CA ALA A 78 20.05 6.28 7.25
C ALA A 78 19.71 5.82 8.68
N ASP A 79 18.42 5.74 8.99
CA ASP A 79 17.92 5.06 10.19
C ASP A 79 17.35 3.70 9.78
N LEU A 80 17.84 2.64 10.44
CA LEU A 80 17.42 1.27 10.15
C LEU A 80 15.96 0.96 10.54
N THR A 81 15.23 1.92 11.10
CA THR A 81 13.87 1.73 11.59
C THR A 81 12.91 1.27 10.50
N ILE A 82 12.89 1.94 9.34
CA ILE A 82 12.00 1.58 8.23
C ILE A 82 12.44 0.25 7.60
N ILE A 83 13.75 0.03 7.48
CA ILE A 83 14.31 -1.22 6.94
C ILE A 83 13.93 -2.39 7.85
N SER A 84 14.14 -2.24 9.16
CA SER A 84 13.77 -3.24 10.17
C SER A 84 12.26 -3.50 10.18
N LEU A 85 11.43 -2.47 10.04
CA LEU A 85 9.98 -2.60 9.95
C LEU A 85 9.58 -3.47 8.75
N LEU A 86 10.17 -3.24 7.59
CA LEU A 86 9.87 -3.96 6.36
C LEU A 86 10.41 -5.40 6.38
N LEU A 87 11.62 -5.63 6.88
CA LEU A 87 12.25 -6.95 6.89
C LEU A 87 11.67 -7.88 7.95
N ASN A 88 11.32 -7.36 9.13
CA ASN A 88 10.86 -8.18 10.25
C ASN A 88 9.34 -8.39 10.30
N ASN A 89 8.58 -7.72 9.44
CA ASN A 89 7.12 -7.83 9.40
C ASN A 89 6.63 -8.24 8.02
N ASN A 90 5.47 -8.87 7.99
CA ASN A 90 4.78 -9.11 6.73
C ASN A 90 4.18 -7.79 6.22
N TYR A 91 4.85 -7.18 5.25
CA TYR A 91 4.43 -5.92 4.62
C TYR A 91 3.57 -6.15 3.37
N MET A 92 3.75 -7.29 2.69
CA MET A 92 3.11 -7.56 1.41
C MET A 92 1.59 -7.56 1.54
N ASN A 93 0.94 -6.87 0.62
CA ASN A 93 -0.52 -6.74 0.57
C ASN A 93 -1.15 -6.01 1.78
N LYS A 94 -0.35 -5.33 2.61
CA LYS A 94 -0.86 -4.51 3.70
C LYS A 94 -1.42 -3.18 3.17
N PRO A 95 -2.48 -2.63 3.80
CA PRO A 95 -3.07 -1.38 3.35
C PRO A 95 -2.08 -0.23 3.52
N ALA A 96 -2.11 0.68 2.57
CA ALA A 96 -1.35 1.93 2.63
C ALA A 96 -2.20 3.06 2.09
N LYS A 97 -2.22 4.19 2.78
CA LYS A 97 -3.01 5.37 2.41
C LYS A 97 -2.14 6.60 2.47
N VAL A 98 -2.32 7.46 1.50
CA VAL A 98 -1.68 8.76 1.45
C VAL A 98 -2.76 9.82 1.39
N TYR A 99 -2.72 10.74 2.33
CA TYR A 99 -3.61 11.89 2.38
C TYR A 99 -2.81 13.15 2.09
N ARG A 100 -3.44 14.10 1.46
CA ARG A 100 -2.92 15.46 1.30
C ARG A 100 -3.78 16.41 2.09
N GLY A 101 -3.13 17.12 2.99
CA GLY A 101 -3.70 18.21 3.76
C GLY A 101 -3.07 19.54 3.39
N PHE A 102 -3.56 20.59 4.01
CA PHE A 102 -3.00 21.93 3.94
C PHE A 102 -2.83 22.47 5.35
N LEU A 103 -1.81 23.28 5.53
CA LEU A 103 -1.50 23.92 6.80
C LEU A 103 -1.90 25.39 6.75
N ASN A 104 -2.43 25.90 7.85
CA ASN A 104 -2.67 27.32 8.02
C ASN A 104 -1.36 28.09 8.27
N ASP A 105 -1.44 29.42 8.39
CA ASP A 105 -0.27 30.29 8.70
C ASP A 105 0.39 29.92 10.04
N SER A 106 -0.34 29.32 10.98
CA SER A 106 0.15 28.82 12.27
C SER A 106 0.81 27.44 12.19
N GLN A 107 0.92 26.86 10.98
CA GLN A 107 1.46 25.51 10.74
C GLN A 107 0.62 24.40 11.42
N GLU A 108 -0.67 24.61 11.51
CA GLU A 108 -1.63 23.62 11.97
C GLU A 108 -2.40 23.05 10.80
N LEU A 109 -2.75 21.77 10.89
CA LEU A 109 -3.50 21.08 9.86
C LEU A 109 -4.91 21.67 9.74
N ILE A 110 -5.26 22.15 8.56
CA ILE A 110 -6.65 22.52 8.24
C ILE A 110 -7.48 21.25 8.22
N ALA A 111 -8.67 21.30 8.83
CA ALA A 111 -9.56 20.16 8.92
C ALA A 111 -9.80 19.52 7.53
N ASP A 112 -9.92 18.20 7.53
CA ASP A 112 -10.28 17.37 6.39
C ASP A 112 -9.22 17.24 5.27
N PRO A 113 -8.03 16.68 5.57
CA PRO A 113 -7.16 16.16 4.54
C PRO A 113 -7.90 15.21 3.59
N PHE A 114 -7.68 15.34 2.32
CA PHE A 114 -8.32 14.46 1.34
C PHE A 114 -7.42 13.26 1.00
N LEU A 115 -8.07 12.13 0.75
CA LEU A 115 -7.38 10.92 0.34
C LEU A 115 -6.80 11.12 -1.07
N LEU A 116 -5.48 11.06 -1.19
CA LEU A 116 -4.76 11.18 -2.45
C LEU A 116 -4.61 9.81 -3.12
N PHE A 117 -4.22 8.80 -2.35
CA PHE A 117 -4.02 7.44 -2.84
C PHE A 117 -4.42 6.41 -1.78
N ASP A 118 -5.16 5.39 -2.20
CA ASP A 118 -5.50 4.21 -1.39
C ASP A 118 -5.07 2.95 -2.13
N GLY A 119 -4.27 2.14 -1.48
CA GLY A 119 -3.73 0.95 -2.11
C GLY A 119 -3.14 -0.03 -1.11
N ARG A 120 -2.34 -0.94 -1.65
CA ARG A 120 -1.66 -1.98 -0.89
C ARG A 120 -0.17 -1.98 -1.20
N ILE A 121 0.64 -2.28 -0.21
CA ILE A 121 2.08 -2.41 -0.41
C ILE A 121 2.34 -3.61 -1.30
N SER A 122 2.95 -3.36 -2.45
CA SER A 122 3.29 -4.38 -3.46
C SER A 122 4.72 -4.88 -3.27
N SER A 123 5.67 -3.97 -3.15
CA SER A 123 7.10 -4.30 -3.02
C SER A 123 7.85 -3.16 -2.35
N PHE A 124 9.10 -3.41 -1.99
CA PHE A 124 10.03 -2.36 -1.66
C PHE A 124 11.38 -2.62 -2.34
N THR A 125 12.15 -1.59 -2.56
CA THR A 125 13.51 -1.64 -3.06
C THR A 125 14.41 -0.87 -2.11
N LEU A 126 15.52 -1.48 -1.73
CA LEU A 126 16.57 -0.84 -0.96
C LEU A 126 17.69 -0.45 -1.93
N GLU A 127 18.01 0.83 -1.97
CA GLU A 127 19.11 1.38 -2.74
C GLU A 127 20.17 1.89 -1.77
N GLU A 128 21.33 1.27 -1.78
CA GLU A 128 22.42 1.60 -0.88
C GLU A 128 23.70 1.88 -1.71
N ASN A 129 24.26 3.04 -1.51
CA ASN A 129 25.50 3.47 -2.10
C ASN A 129 26.47 3.90 -0.99
N GLU A 130 27.73 4.19 -1.32
CA GLU A 130 28.73 4.63 -0.35
C GLU A 130 28.31 5.88 0.47
N THR A 131 27.45 6.72 -0.09
CA THR A 131 27.06 8.01 0.51
C THR A 131 25.58 8.13 0.83
N THR A 132 24.74 7.31 0.26
CA THR A 132 23.27 7.40 0.40
C THR A 132 22.65 6.05 0.58
N SER A 133 21.67 5.97 1.46
CA SER A 133 20.79 4.82 1.61
C SER A 133 19.34 5.29 1.52
N SER A 134 18.55 4.65 0.67
CA SER A 134 17.13 4.97 0.52
C SER A 134 16.29 3.73 0.31
N VAL A 135 15.07 3.77 0.81
CA VAL A 135 14.07 2.71 0.69
C VAL A 135 12.90 3.26 -0.11
N ASN A 136 12.59 2.62 -1.23
CA ASN A 136 11.42 2.94 -2.02
C ASN A 136 10.34 1.88 -1.74
N VAL A 137 9.21 2.29 -1.17
CA VAL A 137 8.05 1.44 -0.94
C VAL A 137 7.03 1.69 -2.05
N ILE A 138 6.70 0.64 -2.80
CA ILE A 138 5.76 0.72 -3.91
C ILE A 138 4.38 0.27 -3.44
N ILE A 139 3.41 1.16 -3.61
CA ILE A 139 2.01 0.93 -3.31
C ILE A 139 1.27 0.78 -4.63
N ALA A 140 0.52 -0.29 -4.79
CA ALA A 140 -0.34 -0.52 -5.94
C ALA A 140 -1.80 -0.23 -5.59
N SER A 141 -2.55 0.32 -6.54
CA SER A 141 -3.98 0.57 -6.40
C SER A 141 -4.76 -0.74 -6.20
N HIS A 142 -5.99 -0.64 -5.72
CA HIS A 142 -6.87 -1.80 -5.52
C HIS A 142 -7.08 -2.64 -6.80
N TRP A 143 -6.94 -2.05 -7.97
CA TRP A 143 -7.05 -2.75 -9.25
C TRP A 143 -6.00 -3.86 -9.42
N ALA A 144 -4.86 -3.80 -8.72
CA ALA A 144 -3.87 -4.88 -8.72
C ALA A 144 -4.42 -6.23 -8.19
N ASP A 145 -5.49 -6.20 -7.40
CA ASP A 145 -6.12 -7.43 -6.90
C ASP A 145 -6.82 -8.22 -8.01
N PHE A 146 -7.25 -7.57 -9.10
CA PHE A 146 -7.87 -8.22 -10.26
C PHE A 146 -6.86 -8.96 -11.14
N GLU A 147 -5.60 -8.57 -11.11
CA GLU A 147 -4.54 -9.25 -11.86
C GLU A 147 -3.98 -10.47 -11.12
N LYS A 148 -4.33 -10.64 -9.84
CA LYS A 148 -3.85 -11.78 -9.07
C LYS A 148 -4.49 -13.07 -9.56
N THR A 149 -3.67 -13.94 -10.11
CA THR A 149 -4.11 -15.31 -10.39
C THR A 149 -4.29 -16.05 -9.07
N SER A 150 -5.49 -16.60 -8.88
CA SER A 150 -5.75 -17.49 -7.75
C SER A 150 -4.85 -18.72 -7.89
N GLY A 151 -3.96 -18.95 -6.93
CA GLY A 151 -3.10 -20.14 -6.89
C GLY A 151 -3.83 -21.44 -6.59
N ARG A 152 -5.17 -21.46 -6.76
CA ARG A 152 -5.99 -22.63 -6.50
C ARG A 152 -5.71 -23.72 -7.55
N ARG A 153 -5.26 -24.85 -7.07
CA ARG A 153 -5.04 -26.03 -7.91
C ARG A 153 -6.32 -26.85 -8.01
N THR A 154 -6.55 -27.47 -9.17
CA THR A 154 -7.60 -28.49 -9.38
C THR A 154 -7.15 -29.79 -8.71
N ALA A 155 -7.27 -29.87 -7.39
CA ALA A 155 -6.91 -31.03 -6.60
C ALA A 155 -7.99 -31.30 -5.54
N GLU A 156 -8.17 -32.57 -5.17
CA GLU A 156 -9.14 -33.01 -4.17
C GLU A 156 -9.06 -32.19 -2.88
N ASN A 157 -7.85 -32.03 -2.33
CA ASN A 157 -7.64 -31.28 -1.09
C ASN A 157 -8.05 -29.82 -1.20
N SER A 158 -7.78 -29.18 -2.35
CA SER A 158 -8.20 -27.80 -2.61
C SER A 158 -9.72 -27.66 -2.70
N GLN A 159 -10.40 -28.65 -3.25
CA GLN A 159 -11.85 -28.68 -3.34
C GLN A 159 -12.51 -28.92 -1.97
N LYS A 160 -11.98 -29.85 -1.18
CA LYS A 160 -12.51 -30.21 0.15
C LYS A 160 -12.38 -29.09 1.20
N ILE A 161 -11.46 -28.12 1.01
CA ILE A 161 -11.38 -26.96 1.89
C ILE A 161 -12.69 -26.15 1.86
N TYR A 162 -13.32 -26.04 0.69
CA TYR A 162 -14.54 -25.25 0.50
C TYR A 162 -15.81 -26.12 0.54
N PHE A 163 -15.70 -27.35 0.07
CA PHE A 163 -16.79 -28.31 -0.04
C PHE A 163 -16.35 -29.68 0.52
N PRO A 164 -16.40 -29.89 1.84
CA PRO A 164 -15.83 -31.08 2.48
C PRO A 164 -16.35 -32.41 1.96
N ASN A 165 -17.59 -32.47 1.49
CA ASN A 165 -18.25 -33.68 1.01
C ASN A 165 -18.21 -33.83 -0.52
N ASP A 166 -17.58 -32.91 -1.25
CA ASP A 166 -17.49 -32.98 -2.71
C ASP A 166 -16.44 -34.01 -3.14
N LYS A 167 -16.84 -34.93 -4.03
CA LYS A 167 -15.99 -35.98 -4.61
C LYS A 167 -15.57 -35.68 -6.04
N GLY A 168 -15.93 -34.52 -6.60
CA GLY A 168 -15.68 -34.19 -7.99
C GLY A 168 -14.21 -34.25 -8.43
N MET A 169 -13.27 -34.06 -7.50
CA MET A 169 -11.83 -34.11 -7.74
C MET A 169 -11.14 -35.34 -7.11
N GLU A 170 -11.89 -36.36 -6.67
CA GLU A 170 -11.36 -37.54 -5.99
C GLU A 170 -10.28 -38.28 -6.79
N PHE A 171 -10.41 -38.30 -8.12
CA PHE A 171 -9.48 -38.98 -9.01
C PHE A 171 -8.41 -38.05 -9.63
N ALA A 172 -8.44 -36.76 -9.36
CA ALA A 172 -7.52 -35.80 -9.99
C ALA A 172 -6.04 -36.10 -9.70
N SER A 173 -5.73 -36.68 -8.53
CA SER A 173 -4.38 -37.10 -8.16
C SER A 173 -4.00 -38.50 -8.66
N LYS A 174 -4.97 -39.27 -9.16
CA LYS A 174 -4.77 -40.66 -9.56
C LYS A 174 -4.62 -40.85 -11.09
N THR A 175 -4.63 -39.74 -11.84
CA THR A 175 -4.58 -39.75 -13.33
C THR A 175 -3.24 -40.27 -13.90
N ALA A 176 -2.20 -40.43 -13.06
CA ALA A 176 -0.88 -40.92 -13.46
C ALA A 176 -0.66 -42.41 -13.14
N GLN A 177 -1.70 -43.25 -13.11
CA GLN A 177 -1.53 -44.68 -12.94
C GLN A 177 -1.02 -45.31 -14.24
N ARG A 178 0.13 -46.03 -14.15
CA ARG A 178 0.58 -46.88 -15.24
C ARG A 178 -0.34 -48.10 -15.34
N ILE A 179 -1.23 -48.10 -16.34
CA ILE A 179 -2.03 -49.24 -16.69
C ILE A 179 -1.18 -50.16 -17.56
N LYS A 180 -0.83 -51.34 -17.04
CA LYS A 180 -0.23 -52.40 -17.87
C LYS A 180 -1.32 -53.10 -18.67
N TRP A 181 -1.35 -52.85 -19.95
CA TRP A 181 -2.24 -53.58 -20.88
C TRP A 181 -1.58 -54.92 -21.24
N GLY A 182 -2.31 -56.03 -21.08
CA GLY A 182 -1.89 -57.32 -21.61
C GLY A 182 -0.87 -58.11 -20.80
N SER A 183 -0.69 -57.83 -19.49
CA SER A 183 0.04 -58.76 -18.61
C SER A 183 -0.96 -59.75 -18.00
N ALA A 184 -0.95 -61.00 -18.50
CA ALA A 184 -1.48 -62.14 -17.77
C ALA A 184 -0.62 -62.41 -16.53
#